data_366abf4a5a5be6530e8d9dccef61ea0e
#
_entry.id   366abf4a5a5be6530e8d9dccef61ea0e
#
_cell.length_a   1.000
_cell.length_b   1.000
_cell.length_c   1.000
_cell.angle_alpha   90.00
_cell.angle_beta   90.00
_cell.angle_gamma   90.00
#
_symmetry.space_group_name_H-M   'P 1'
#
loop_
_entity.id
_entity.type
_entity.pdbx_description
1 polymer ?
#
loop_
_entity_poly.entity_id
_entity_poly.type
_entity_poly.pdbx_seq_one_letter_code
_entity_poly.pdbx_strand_id
1 'polypeptide(L)'
;MGQAGEEASVERMEPLVSVVIATHNRPAVLRQTLKSLTGQTLQDWEAIVVGDGCRPDTAATVAAQDDARISYIDLPVNFGEQSGPNNIGFARARGRFVAILNHDDLWFPDHLASMSGWIDATGADVVIARAAVIESAASNGSRHTILGMGRDGFYDPVITIGFGSAQMVRRSSLPMLGPWRPASQCFCESSQDWLFRAWRKGAVIATMPHLTVLMLHSGKREGSYARDAASEQEDLMDAMIAPDALRLKILSNADDPSLPKRSRYLKRRLLAALGIHPRAREFRRRYRRGAFIALLRKKRDLPAMPEREPGVEALLARYRAGNGKP
;
A
#
# COMPACT_ATOMS: atom_id res chain seq x y z
N MET A 1 -31.54 20.96 -41.94
CA MET A 1 -32.08 20.35 -40.73
C MET A 1 -31.02 19.36 -40.24
N GLY A 2 -30.15 19.85 -39.38
CA GLY A 2 -29.09 19.04 -38.79
C GLY A 2 -29.59 18.48 -37.46
N GLN A 3 -29.55 17.18 -37.31
CA GLN A 3 -29.69 16.53 -36.01
C GLN A 3 -28.33 16.58 -35.32
N ALA A 4 -28.21 17.42 -34.31
CA ALA A 4 -27.13 17.37 -33.34
C ALA A 4 -27.38 16.11 -32.50
N GLY A 5 -26.48 15.13 -32.62
CA GLY A 5 -26.44 13.97 -31.74
C GLY A 5 -26.06 14.44 -30.33
N GLU A 6 -26.98 14.32 -29.42
CA GLU A 6 -26.79 14.44 -27.98
C GLU A 6 -25.97 13.20 -27.54
N GLU A 7 -24.65 13.36 -27.45
CA GLU A 7 -23.82 12.41 -26.74
C GLU A 7 -24.21 12.50 -25.25
N ALA A 8 -25.08 11.60 -24.83
CA ALA A 8 -25.38 11.37 -23.43
C ALA A 8 -24.08 10.97 -22.75
N SER A 9 -23.50 11.88 -21.97
CA SER A 9 -22.45 11.57 -21.02
C SER A 9 -23.01 10.55 -20.04
N VAL A 10 -22.65 9.28 -20.21
CA VAL A 10 -22.90 8.25 -19.20
C VAL A 10 -22.13 8.71 -17.95
N GLU A 11 -22.84 9.27 -16.98
CA GLU A 11 -22.33 9.53 -15.65
C GLU A 11 -21.82 8.20 -15.12
N ARG A 12 -20.49 7.98 -15.18
CA ARG A 12 -19.88 6.81 -14.54
C ARG A 12 -20.13 6.93 -13.06
N MET A 13 -21.01 6.10 -12.52
CA MET A 13 -21.26 6.01 -11.10
C MET A 13 -19.92 5.92 -10.35
N GLU A 14 -19.79 6.66 -9.25
CA GLU A 14 -18.58 6.58 -8.41
C GLU A 14 -18.43 5.15 -7.91
N PRO A 15 -17.25 4.50 -8.08
CA PRO A 15 -17.06 3.15 -7.61
C PRO A 15 -17.03 3.11 -6.07
N LEU A 16 -17.29 1.96 -5.48
CA LEU A 16 -17.18 1.80 -4.03
C LEU A 16 -15.75 1.96 -3.58
N VAL A 17 -14.79 1.36 -4.29
CA VAL A 17 -13.36 1.39 -3.92
C VAL A 17 -12.49 1.87 -5.08
N SER A 18 -11.60 2.84 -4.81
CA SER A 18 -10.45 3.11 -5.67
C SER A 18 -9.22 2.40 -5.12
N VAL A 19 -8.56 1.58 -5.92
CA VAL A 19 -7.32 0.90 -5.56
C VAL A 19 -6.14 1.66 -6.16
N VAL A 20 -5.22 2.13 -5.31
CA VAL A 20 -4.01 2.85 -5.72
C VAL A 20 -2.83 1.91 -5.71
N ILE A 21 -2.13 1.80 -6.85
CA ILE A 21 -0.98 0.91 -7.03
C ILE A 21 0.22 1.74 -7.51
N ALA A 22 1.16 2.01 -6.60
CA ALA A 22 2.44 2.61 -6.98
C ALA A 22 3.38 1.53 -7.51
N THR A 23 3.96 1.71 -8.70
CA THR A 23 4.84 0.73 -9.33
C THR A 23 6.12 1.35 -9.89
N HIS A 24 7.19 0.55 -10.01
CA HIS A 24 8.42 0.89 -10.69
C HIS A 24 9.09 -0.34 -11.30
N ASN A 25 9.14 -0.44 -12.63
CA ASN A 25 9.93 -1.38 -13.42
C ASN A 25 9.93 -2.87 -12.99
N ARG A 26 8.78 -3.45 -12.64
CA ARG A 26 8.64 -4.87 -12.30
C ARG A 26 7.37 -5.47 -12.92
N PRO A 27 7.29 -5.54 -14.26
CA PRO A 27 6.08 -5.92 -14.98
C PRO A 27 5.60 -7.35 -14.66
N ALA A 28 6.49 -8.33 -14.49
CA ALA A 28 6.10 -9.70 -14.18
C ALA A 28 5.44 -9.80 -12.79
N VAL A 29 6.00 -9.12 -11.79
CA VAL A 29 5.46 -9.07 -10.44
C VAL A 29 4.14 -8.30 -10.39
N LEU A 30 4.09 -7.13 -11.05
CA LEU A 30 2.87 -6.32 -11.15
C LEU A 30 1.71 -7.11 -11.79
N ARG A 31 1.99 -7.95 -12.78
CA ARG A 31 0.97 -8.80 -13.40
C ARG A 31 0.28 -9.69 -12.38
N GLN A 32 1.01 -10.31 -11.45
CA GLN A 32 0.40 -11.17 -10.43
C GLN A 32 -0.41 -10.35 -9.40
N THR A 33 0.09 -9.17 -9.04
CA THR A 33 -0.65 -8.24 -8.18
C THR A 33 -1.98 -7.83 -8.84
N LEU A 34 -1.97 -7.48 -10.13
CA LEU A 34 -3.19 -7.14 -10.88
C LEU A 34 -4.15 -8.34 -10.99
N LYS A 35 -3.64 -9.57 -11.18
CA LYS A 35 -4.47 -10.78 -11.14
C LYS A 35 -5.15 -10.96 -9.77
N SER A 36 -4.47 -10.70 -8.66
CA SER A 36 -5.08 -10.77 -7.34
C SER A 36 -6.18 -9.71 -7.13
N LEU A 37 -6.07 -8.56 -7.81
CA LEU A 37 -7.08 -7.51 -7.81
C LEU A 37 -8.28 -7.88 -8.71
N THR A 38 -8.04 -8.34 -9.95
CA THR A 38 -9.14 -8.73 -10.86
C THR A 38 -9.92 -9.94 -10.32
N GLY A 39 -9.29 -10.77 -9.50
CA GLY A 39 -9.92 -11.90 -8.79
C GLY A 39 -10.69 -11.52 -7.52
N GLN A 40 -10.90 -10.25 -7.20
CA GLN A 40 -11.68 -9.86 -6.02
C GLN A 40 -13.16 -10.20 -6.17
N THR A 41 -13.79 -10.65 -5.09
CA THR A 41 -15.22 -10.96 -5.06
C THR A 41 -16.09 -9.70 -5.17
N LEU A 42 -15.67 -8.59 -4.58
CA LEU A 42 -16.27 -7.28 -4.80
C LEU A 42 -15.85 -6.79 -6.19
N GLN A 43 -16.83 -6.47 -7.05
CA GLN A 43 -16.56 -6.02 -8.42
C GLN A 43 -16.66 -4.50 -8.61
N ASP A 44 -17.22 -3.78 -7.65
CA ASP A 44 -17.41 -2.33 -7.70
C ASP A 44 -16.16 -1.58 -7.24
N TRP A 45 -15.14 -1.60 -8.12
CA TRP A 45 -13.87 -0.92 -7.89
C TRP A 45 -13.29 -0.33 -9.19
N GLU A 46 -12.42 0.66 -9.03
CA GLU A 46 -11.48 1.12 -10.04
C GLU A 46 -10.04 0.95 -9.54
N ALA A 47 -9.07 0.82 -10.44
CA ALA A 47 -7.65 0.81 -10.11
C ALA A 47 -6.91 1.95 -10.81
N ILE A 48 -6.05 2.62 -10.07
CA ILE A 48 -5.18 3.68 -10.54
C ILE A 48 -3.75 3.21 -10.32
N VAL A 49 -3.14 2.68 -11.39
CA VAL A 49 -1.74 2.26 -11.38
C VAL A 49 -0.89 3.48 -11.71
N VAL A 50 -0.01 3.87 -10.78
CA VAL A 50 0.86 5.02 -10.94
C VAL A 50 2.31 4.54 -11.07
N GLY A 51 2.85 4.64 -12.29
CA GLY A 51 4.23 4.36 -12.61
C GLY A 51 5.16 5.47 -12.11
N ASP A 52 6.23 5.12 -11.46
CA ASP A 52 7.25 6.04 -10.95
C ASP A 52 8.41 6.19 -11.95
N GLY A 53 8.13 6.77 -13.13
CA GLY A 53 9.07 6.87 -14.23
C GLY A 53 9.47 5.49 -14.75
N CYS A 54 8.49 4.74 -15.24
CA CYS A 54 8.67 3.35 -15.65
C CYS A 54 9.17 3.20 -17.09
N ARG A 55 9.68 2.00 -17.39
CA ARG A 55 9.93 1.57 -18.76
C ARG A 55 8.59 1.20 -19.46
N PRO A 56 8.55 1.23 -20.81
CA PRO A 56 7.32 0.95 -21.58
C PRO A 56 6.69 -0.43 -21.31
N ASP A 57 7.49 -1.42 -20.89
CA ASP A 57 7.02 -2.78 -20.55
C ASP A 57 6.03 -2.79 -19.38
N THR A 58 6.14 -1.84 -18.46
CA THR A 58 5.19 -1.67 -17.36
C THR A 58 3.81 -1.22 -17.86
N ALA A 59 3.77 -0.21 -18.74
CA ALA A 59 2.53 0.24 -19.39
C ALA A 59 1.88 -0.88 -20.19
N ALA A 60 2.67 -1.62 -20.98
CA ALA A 60 2.20 -2.77 -21.74
C ALA A 60 1.58 -3.86 -20.84
N THR A 61 2.18 -4.11 -19.67
CA THR A 61 1.65 -5.09 -18.70
C THR A 61 0.30 -4.68 -18.13
N VAL A 62 0.11 -3.38 -17.87
CA VAL A 62 -1.19 -2.87 -17.40
C VAL A 62 -2.23 -2.95 -18.52
N ALA A 63 -1.89 -2.53 -19.74
CA ALA A 63 -2.77 -2.60 -20.90
C ALA A 63 -3.20 -4.05 -21.22
N ALA A 64 -2.31 -5.01 -21.03
CA ALA A 64 -2.58 -6.43 -21.26
C ALA A 64 -3.60 -7.05 -20.27
N GLN A 65 -4.02 -6.33 -19.21
CA GLN A 65 -5.11 -6.79 -18.35
C GLN A 65 -6.48 -6.71 -19.06
N ASP A 66 -6.61 -5.84 -20.06
CA ASP A 66 -7.84 -5.63 -20.83
C ASP A 66 -9.09 -5.41 -19.95
N ASP A 67 -8.91 -4.66 -18.86
CA ASP A 67 -9.96 -4.35 -17.89
C ASP A 67 -10.17 -2.83 -17.81
N ALA A 68 -11.33 -2.37 -18.26
CA ALA A 68 -11.69 -0.94 -18.32
C ALA A 68 -11.71 -0.23 -16.94
N ARG A 69 -11.68 -1.01 -15.84
CA ARG A 69 -11.59 -0.47 -14.48
C ARG A 69 -10.17 -0.06 -14.11
N ILE A 70 -9.14 -0.51 -14.85
CA ILE A 70 -7.73 -0.26 -14.56
C ILE A 70 -7.23 0.88 -15.44
N SER A 71 -6.73 1.93 -14.82
CA SER A 71 -6.07 3.06 -15.48
C SER A 71 -4.59 3.11 -15.14
N TYR A 72 -3.77 3.61 -16.08
CA TYR A 72 -2.33 3.79 -15.88
C TYR A 72 -1.93 5.25 -16.04
N ILE A 73 -1.11 5.75 -15.12
CA ILE A 73 -0.50 7.07 -15.17
C ILE A 73 1.00 6.87 -14.96
N ASP A 74 1.83 7.21 -15.93
CA ASP A 74 3.28 7.22 -15.72
C ASP A 74 3.77 8.61 -15.36
N LEU A 75 4.60 8.68 -14.33
CA LEU A 75 5.22 9.94 -13.95
C LEU A 75 6.43 10.19 -14.86
N PRO A 76 6.61 11.42 -15.36
CA PRO A 76 7.71 11.72 -16.29
C PRO A 76 9.09 11.65 -15.61
N VAL A 77 9.13 11.58 -14.29
CA VAL A 77 10.37 11.48 -13.50
C VAL A 77 10.19 10.44 -12.39
N ASN A 78 11.28 9.71 -12.10
CA ASN A 78 11.32 8.78 -10.98
C ASN A 78 11.35 9.55 -9.66
N PHE A 79 10.31 9.40 -8.84
CA PHE A 79 10.23 9.97 -7.50
C PHE A 79 11.12 9.22 -6.51
N GLY A 80 11.38 7.94 -6.81
CA GLY A 80 12.30 7.08 -6.09
C GLY A 80 11.72 6.39 -4.86
N GLU A 81 10.45 6.65 -4.53
CA GLU A 81 9.75 5.98 -3.44
C GLU A 81 8.22 6.19 -3.56
N GLN A 82 7.45 5.41 -2.86
CA GLN A 82 6.01 5.27 -3.10
C GLN A 82 5.13 6.47 -2.68
N SER A 83 5.63 7.44 -1.90
CA SER A 83 4.77 8.53 -1.39
C SER A 83 4.27 9.45 -2.50
N GLY A 84 5.11 9.74 -3.50
CA GLY A 84 4.72 10.54 -4.65
C GLY A 84 3.60 9.88 -5.47
N PRO A 85 3.85 8.67 -6.03
CA PRO A 85 2.84 7.92 -6.77
C PRO A 85 1.54 7.70 -5.98
N ASN A 86 1.63 7.31 -4.69
CA ASN A 86 0.43 7.10 -3.87
C ASN A 86 -0.38 8.38 -3.67
N ASN A 87 0.27 9.52 -3.42
CA ASN A 87 -0.42 10.80 -3.28
C ASN A 87 -1.14 11.22 -4.58
N ILE A 88 -0.56 10.90 -5.73
CA ILE A 88 -1.21 11.14 -7.03
C ILE A 88 -2.42 10.22 -7.19
N GLY A 89 -2.28 8.94 -6.88
CA GLY A 89 -3.39 8.00 -6.89
C GLY A 89 -4.53 8.44 -5.97
N PHE A 90 -4.23 8.91 -4.75
CA PHE A 90 -5.23 9.45 -3.82
C PHE A 90 -5.97 10.66 -4.40
N ALA A 91 -5.26 11.56 -5.07
CA ALA A 91 -5.88 12.74 -5.70
C ALA A 91 -6.76 12.39 -6.90
N ARG A 92 -6.56 11.22 -7.51
CA ARG A 92 -7.35 10.73 -8.66
C ARG A 92 -8.47 9.76 -8.27
N ALA A 93 -8.44 9.28 -7.04
CA ALA A 93 -9.43 8.34 -6.53
C ALA A 93 -10.83 8.97 -6.48
N ARG A 94 -11.83 8.25 -7.03
CA ARG A 94 -13.23 8.66 -7.05
C ARG A 94 -14.08 7.83 -6.09
N GLY A 95 -13.61 6.63 -5.74
CA GLY A 95 -14.32 5.70 -4.89
C GLY A 95 -14.63 6.25 -3.49
N ARG A 96 -15.70 5.75 -2.90
CA ARG A 96 -16.05 6.08 -1.50
C ARG A 96 -14.93 5.72 -0.53
N PHE A 97 -14.22 4.63 -0.82
CA PHE A 97 -13.02 4.19 -0.11
C PHE A 97 -11.81 4.19 -1.03
N VAL A 98 -10.63 4.34 -0.45
CA VAL A 98 -9.36 4.24 -1.17
C VAL A 98 -8.50 3.17 -0.50
N ALA A 99 -8.18 2.12 -1.23
CA ALA A 99 -7.29 1.06 -0.81
C ALA A 99 -5.91 1.21 -1.47
N ILE A 100 -4.86 0.79 -0.78
CA ILE A 100 -3.49 0.83 -1.31
C ILE A 100 -3.06 -0.61 -1.55
N LEU A 101 -2.48 -0.87 -2.72
CA LEU A 101 -1.89 -2.16 -3.05
C LEU A 101 -0.48 -1.95 -3.59
N ASN A 102 0.54 -2.42 -2.88
CA ASN A 102 1.90 -2.39 -3.40
C ASN A 102 2.03 -3.36 -4.58
N HIS A 103 2.84 -3.03 -5.55
CA HIS A 103 2.97 -3.77 -6.81
C HIS A 103 3.54 -5.19 -6.67
N ASP A 104 3.95 -5.59 -5.48
CA ASP A 104 4.58 -6.89 -5.18
C ASP A 104 3.84 -7.72 -4.13
N ASP A 105 2.73 -7.19 -3.59
CA ASP A 105 1.87 -7.88 -2.64
C ASP A 105 0.65 -8.51 -3.33
N LEU A 106 0.01 -9.46 -2.67
CA LEU A 106 -1.20 -10.12 -3.15
C LEU A 106 -2.33 -10.00 -2.13
N TRP A 107 -3.54 -9.87 -2.64
CA TRP A 107 -4.75 -9.90 -1.83
C TRP A 107 -5.49 -11.23 -1.97
N PHE A 108 -6.04 -11.71 -0.87
CA PHE A 108 -7.04 -12.77 -0.90
C PHE A 108 -8.30 -12.28 -1.62
N PRO A 109 -9.10 -13.17 -2.25
CA PRO A 109 -10.26 -12.78 -3.06
C PRO A 109 -11.32 -11.96 -2.33
N ASP A 110 -11.41 -12.11 -1.02
CA ASP A 110 -12.37 -11.44 -0.14
C ASP A 110 -11.87 -10.12 0.49
N HIS A 111 -10.67 -9.64 0.09
CA HIS A 111 -10.03 -8.48 0.73
C HIS A 111 -10.88 -7.21 0.62
N LEU A 112 -11.27 -6.81 -0.58
CA LEU A 112 -12.03 -5.56 -0.78
C LEU A 112 -13.42 -5.63 -0.12
N ALA A 113 -14.11 -6.76 -0.21
CA ALA A 113 -15.41 -6.96 0.43
C ALA A 113 -15.29 -6.88 1.97
N SER A 114 -14.32 -7.59 2.55
CA SER A 114 -14.06 -7.59 3.99
C SER A 114 -13.70 -6.21 4.51
N MET A 115 -12.81 -5.50 3.82
CA MET A 115 -12.36 -4.16 4.22
C MET A 115 -13.48 -3.13 4.12
N SER A 116 -14.27 -3.17 3.04
CA SER A 116 -15.41 -2.25 2.85
C SER A 116 -16.49 -2.46 3.92
N GLY A 117 -16.81 -3.71 4.22
CA GLY A 117 -17.75 -4.02 5.32
C GLY A 117 -17.22 -3.57 6.68
N TRP A 118 -15.93 -3.77 6.96
CA TRP A 118 -15.34 -3.43 8.25
C TRP A 118 -15.25 -1.92 8.48
N ILE A 119 -14.85 -1.14 7.47
CA ILE A 119 -14.78 0.33 7.57
C ILE A 119 -16.16 0.95 7.79
N ASP A 120 -17.21 0.37 7.19
CA ASP A 120 -18.58 0.82 7.41
C ASP A 120 -19.11 0.40 8.80
N ALA A 121 -18.89 -0.84 9.20
CA ALA A 121 -19.35 -1.33 10.49
C ALA A 121 -18.70 -0.60 11.69
N THR A 122 -17.46 -0.17 11.54
CA THR A 122 -16.72 0.53 12.61
C THR A 122 -16.84 2.05 12.54
N GLY A 123 -17.33 2.61 11.44
CA GLY A 123 -17.32 4.05 11.19
C GLY A 123 -15.91 4.65 11.12
N ALA A 124 -14.87 3.80 10.92
CA ALA A 124 -13.49 4.23 10.93
C ALA A 124 -13.13 5.14 9.76
N ASP A 125 -12.12 6.00 9.95
CA ASP A 125 -11.45 6.76 8.90
C ASP A 125 -10.48 5.90 8.11
N VAL A 126 -9.82 4.95 8.79
CA VAL A 126 -8.86 4.01 8.23
C VAL A 126 -9.08 2.64 8.82
N VAL A 127 -8.97 1.60 7.99
CA VAL A 127 -8.93 0.21 8.44
C VAL A 127 -7.60 -0.42 8.04
N ILE A 128 -7.05 -1.23 8.93
CA ILE A 128 -5.84 -2.02 8.70
C ILE A 128 -6.22 -3.50 8.78
N ALA A 129 -6.02 -4.24 7.69
CA ALA A 129 -6.18 -5.70 7.67
C ALA A 129 -4.98 -6.41 8.29
N ARG A 130 -5.17 -7.67 8.68
CA ARG A 130 -4.03 -8.56 8.94
C ARG A 130 -3.32 -8.91 7.63
N ALA A 131 -2.00 -8.89 7.70
CA ALA A 131 -1.11 -9.23 6.61
C ALA A 131 -0.08 -10.26 7.07
N ALA A 132 0.13 -11.30 6.27
CA ALA A 132 1.22 -12.26 6.48
C ALA A 132 2.44 -11.82 5.67
N VAL A 133 3.57 -11.68 6.35
CA VAL A 133 4.86 -11.53 5.70
C VAL A 133 5.32 -12.92 5.26
N ILE A 134 5.39 -13.11 3.94
CA ILE A 134 5.86 -14.36 3.34
C ILE A 134 7.39 -14.30 3.28
N GLU A 135 8.03 -15.11 4.08
CA GLU A 135 9.47 -15.31 4.01
C GLU A 135 9.81 -16.17 2.77
N SER A 136 10.99 -15.94 2.19
CA SER A 136 11.43 -16.68 1.00
C SER A 136 11.48 -18.19 1.30
N ALA A 137 11.13 -19.02 0.33
CA ALA A 137 11.26 -20.46 0.40
C ALA A 137 12.69 -20.95 0.73
N ALA A 138 13.71 -20.10 0.46
CA ALA A 138 15.10 -20.33 0.86
C ALA A 138 15.35 -20.21 2.38
N SER A 139 14.42 -19.64 3.15
CA SER A 139 14.50 -19.58 4.60
C SER A 139 13.89 -20.85 5.20
N ASN A 140 14.64 -21.94 5.19
CA ASN A 140 14.22 -23.24 5.71
C ASN A 140 13.48 -23.14 7.05
N GLY A 141 12.15 -23.29 7.03
CA GLY A 141 11.31 -23.41 8.21
C GLY A 141 11.02 -22.11 8.98
N SER A 142 11.32 -20.94 8.40
CA SER A 142 10.93 -19.66 9.02
C SER A 142 9.43 -19.54 9.12
N ARG A 143 8.93 -19.20 10.31
CA ARG A 143 7.51 -18.95 10.55
C ARG A 143 7.11 -17.60 9.96
N HIS A 144 5.87 -17.51 9.50
CA HIS A 144 5.34 -16.26 8.98
C HIS A 144 5.11 -15.23 10.10
N THR A 145 5.42 -13.96 9.82
CA THR A 145 5.10 -12.87 10.73
C THR A 145 3.74 -12.29 10.36
N ILE A 146 2.79 -12.28 11.30
CA ILE A 146 1.49 -11.63 11.09
C ILE A 146 1.55 -10.19 11.58
N LEU A 147 1.14 -9.25 10.74
CA LEU A 147 1.09 -7.82 11.00
C LEU A 147 -0.36 -7.31 10.96
N GLY A 148 -0.56 -6.03 11.28
CA GLY A 148 -1.88 -5.39 11.24
C GLY A 148 -2.70 -5.60 12.53
N MET A 149 -2.08 -6.17 13.57
CA MET A 149 -2.77 -6.32 14.86
C MET A 149 -2.86 -4.99 15.59
N GLY A 150 -4.00 -4.75 16.21
CA GLY A 150 -4.26 -3.60 17.07
C GLY A 150 -4.51 -4.01 18.51
N ARG A 151 -4.87 -3.03 19.32
CA ARG A 151 -5.35 -3.24 20.68
C ARG A 151 -6.85 -2.92 20.73
N ASP A 152 -7.63 -3.84 21.28
CA ASP A 152 -9.07 -3.67 21.40
C ASP A 152 -9.79 -3.35 20.08
N GLY A 153 -9.26 -3.85 18.96
CA GLY A 153 -9.78 -3.60 17.62
C GLY A 153 -9.32 -2.29 16.96
N PHE A 154 -8.41 -1.54 17.61
CA PHE A 154 -7.94 -0.25 17.12
C PHE A 154 -6.41 -0.16 17.01
N TYR A 155 -5.95 0.79 16.23
CA TYR A 155 -4.53 1.10 16.04
C TYR A 155 -3.87 1.49 17.36
N ASP A 156 -2.77 0.84 17.65
CA ASP A 156 -1.87 1.18 18.73
C ASP A 156 -0.48 1.50 18.18
N PRO A 157 0.04 2.73 18.37
CA PRO A 157 1.32 3.14 17.76
C PRO A 157 2.53 2.37 18.27
N VAL A 158 2.38 1.54 19.32
CA VAL A 158 3.48 0.74 19.89
C VAL A 158 3.53 -0.65 19.27
N ILE A 159 2.37 -1.24 18.94
CA ILE A 159 2.27 -2.63 18.47
C ILE A 159 1.80 -2.75 17.02
N THR A 160 0.96 -1.83 16.55
CA THR A 160 0.38 -1.94 15.21
C THR A 160 1.40 -1.56 14.14
N ILE A 161 1.61 -2.45 13.18
CA ILE A 161 2.35 -2.20 11.96
C ILE A 161 1.37 -2.42 10.80
N GLY A 162 0.98 -1.33 10.12
CA GLY A 162 0.09 -1.37 8.97
C GLY A 162 0.83 -0.93 7.71
N PHE A 163 1.16 -1.86 6.82
CA PHE A 163 1.75 -1.53 5.52
C PHE A 163 0.68 -1.07 4.52
N GLY A 164 1.12 -0.47 3.41
CA GLY A 164 0.22 0.09 2.40
C GLY A 164 -0.86 -0.90 1.96
N SER A 165 -0.49 -2.10 1.54
CA SER A 165 -1.42 -3.10 1.01
C SER A 165 -2.47 -3.60 2.02
N ALA A 166 -2.29 -3.30 3.29
CA ALA A 166 -3.24 -3.63 4.35
C ALA A 166 -4.15 -2.45 4.74
N GLN A 167 -4.09 -1.32 4.05
CA GLN A 167 -4.81 -0.11 4.42
C GLN A 167 -5.96 0.21 3.45
N MET A 168 -7.11 0.51 4.02
CA MET A 168 -8.24 1.15 3.33
C MET A 168 -8.66 2.40 4.10
N VAL A 169 -8.97 3.45 3.36
CA VAL A 169 -9.21 4.80 3.88
C VAL A 169 -10.58 5.29 3.39
N ARG A 170 -11.35 5.93 4.24
CA ARG A 170 -12.53 6.67 3.83
C ARG A 170 -12.10 7.91 3.03
N ARG A 171 -12.51 8.03 1.76
CA ARG A 171 -12.07 9.14 0.89
C ARG A 171 -12.35 10.51 1.49
N SER A 172 -13.50 10.69 2.14
CA SER A 172 -13.87 11.95 2.81
C SER A 172 -12.93 12.33 3.97
N SER A 173 -12.18 11.39 4.52
CA SER A 173 -11.20 11.65 5.60
C SER A 173 -9.82 12.09 5.05
N LEU A 174 -9.52 11.91 3.76
CA LEU A 174 -8.22 12.25 3.17
C LEU A 174 -7.78 13.71 3.43
N PRO A 175 -8.65 14.73 3.35
CA PRO A 175 -8.25 16.11 3.64
C PRO A 175 -7.74 16.27 5.08
N MET A 176 -8.39 15.65 6.04
CA MET A 176 -7.99 15.66 7.46
C MET A 176 -6.69 14.88 7.67
N LEU A 177 -6.57 13.70 7.06
CA LEU A 177 -5.40 12.84 7.20
C LEU A 177 -4.15 13.48 6.58
N GLY A 178 -4.32 14.14 5.44
CA GLY A 178 -3.26 14.75 4.67
C GLY A 178 -2.39 13.74 3.89
N PRO A 179 -1.42 14.22 3.10
CA PRO A 179 -0.64 13.37 2.21
C PRO A 179 0.41 12.54 2.96
N TRP A 180 0.87 11.47 2.31
CA TRP A 180 2.09 10.79 2.72
C TRP A 180 3.28 11.72 2.56
N ARG A 181 4.13 11.76 3.58
CA ARG A 181 5.38 12.51 3.53
C ARG A 181 6.42 11.74 2.72
N PRO A 182 7.25 12.45 1.94
CA PRO A 182 8.37 11.83 1.28
C PRO A 182 9.34 11.21 2.30
N ALA A 183 9.98 10.12 1.89
CA ALA A 183 10.93 9.39 2.72
C ALA A 183 12.03 10.29 3.31
N SER A 184 12.47 11.32 2.57
CA SER A 184 13.46 12.31 3.03
C SER A 184 13.02 13.10 4.27
N GLN A 185 11.73 13.12 4.57
CA GLN A 185 11.18 13.78 5.76
C GLN A 185 10.87 12.80 6.90
N CYS A 186 11.00 11.48 6.67
CA CYS A 186 10.62 10.43 7.60
C CYS A 186 11.85 9.74 8.20
N PHE A 187 11.70 9.22 9.42
CA PHE A 187 12.68 8.32 10.06
C PHE A 187 12.29 6.84 9.92
N CYS A 188 11.04 6.55 9.58
CA CYS A 188 10.52 5.21 9.33
C CYS A 188 9.81 5.21 7.97
N GLU A 189 9.18 4.12 7.62
CA GLU A 189 8.41 3.98 6.39
C GLU A 189 7.31 5.04 6.31
N SER A 190 7.10 5.62 5.13
CA SER A 190 6.11 6.70 4.91
C SER A 190 4.68 6.29 5.33
N SER A 191 4.32 5.01 5.18
CA SER A 191 3.03 4.47 5.63
C SER A 191 2.88 4.52 7.15
N GLN A 192 3.95 4.20 7.89
CA GLN A 192 3.93 4.21 9.36
C GLN A 192 3.92 5.64 9.91
N ASP A 193 4.69 6.55 9.30
CA ASP A 193 4.64 7.97 9.61
C ASP A 193 3.24 8.54 9.40
N TRP A 194 2.60 8.15 8.29
CA TRP A 194 1.27 8.63 7.94
C TRP A 194 0.20 8.14 8.92
N LEU A 195 0.17 6.84 9.26
CA LEU A 195 -0.75 6.28 10.26
C LEU A 195 -0.58 6.95 11.63
N PHE A 196 0.66 7.14 12.06
CA PHE A 196 0.92 7.82 13.34
C PHE A 196 0.43 9.27 13.34
N ARG A 197 0.63 10.01 12.25
CA ARG A 197 0.11 11.39 12.11
C ARG A 197 -1.42 11.41 12.09
N ALA A 198 -2.05 10.47 11.38
CA ALA A 198 -3.48 10.32 11.35
C ALA A 198 -4.04 10.07 12.77
N TRP A 199 -3.47 9.11 13.48
CA TRP A 199 -3.84 8.84 14.88
C TRP A 199 -3.65 10.06 15.78
N ARG A 200 -2.57 10.82 15.61
CA ARG A 200 -2.31 12.07 16.37
C ARG A 200 -3.34 13.17 16.08
N LYS A 201 -3.95 13.17 14.93
CA LYS A 201 -5.04 14.08 14.54
C LYS A 201 -6.42 13.63 15.02
N GLY A 202 -6.49 12.49 15.72
CA GLY A 202 -7.74 11.95 16.22
C GLY A 202 -8.49 11.04 15.25
N ALA A 203 -7.86 10.63 14.14
CA ALA A 203 -8.49 9.69 13.23
C ALA A 203 -8.82 8.37 13.93
N VAL A 204 -10.01 7.83 13.65
CA VAL A 204 -10.42 6.49 14.08
C VAL A 204 -9.79 5.48 13.14
N ILE A 205 -8.80 4.73 13.63
CA ILE A 205 -8.10 3.71 12.86
C ILE A 205 -8.44 2.36 13.46
N ALA A 206 -9.28 1.58 12.78
CA ALA A 206 -9.66 0.23 13.21
C ALA A 206 -8.70 -0.83 12.65
N THR A 207 -8.59 -1.96 13.33
CA THR A 207 -7.85 -3.13 12.85
C THR A 207 -8.81 -4.29 12.61
N MET A 208 -8.77 -4.86 11.40
CA MET A 208 -9.58 -6.00 11.03
C MET A 208 -8.84 -7.30 11.38
N PRO A 209 -9.45 -8.24 12.14
CA PRO A 209 -8.76 -9.45 12.58
C PRO A 209 -8.61 -10.52 11.48
N HIS A 210 -9.04 -10.24 10.26
CA HIS A 210 -9.04 -11.18 9.15
C HIS A 210 -7.75 -11.06 8.33
N LEU A 211 -7.08 -12.18 8.05
CA LEU A 211 -5.89 -12.23 7.20
C LEU A 211 -6.32 -12.18 5.74
N THR A 212 -6.07 -11.07 5.08
CA THR A 212 -6.46 -10.87 3.67
C THR A 212 -5.33 -10.36 2.79
N VAL A 213 -4.11 -10.23 3.32
CA VAL A 213 -2.95 -9.70 2.59
C VAL A 213 -1.75 -10.63 2.72
N LEU A 214 -1.10 -10.93 1.61
CA LEU A 214 0.20 -11.60 1.52
C LEU A 214 1.25 -10.59 1.10
N MET A 215 2.21 -10.34 1.99
CA MET A 215 3.30 -9.41 1.76
C MET A 215 4.58 -10.18 1.44
N LEU A 216 5.08 -10.01 0.23
CA LEU A 216 6.26 -10.76 -0.19
C LEU A 216 7.59 -10.08 0.18
N HIS A 217 7.54 -8.89 0.80
CA HIS A 217 8.71 -8.15 1.28
C HIS A 217 9.88 -8.11 0.28
N SER A 218 9.57 -8.07 -1.01
CA SER A 218 10.59 -8.05 -2.05
C SER A 218 11.61 -6.92 -1.82
N GLY A 219 11.17 -5.85 -1.19
CA GLY A 219 12.00 -4.73 -0.80
C GLY A 219 13.10 -5.01 0.21
N LYS A 220 13.06 -6.14 0.90
CA LYS A 220 14.13 -6.57 1.82
C LYS A 220 15.05 -7.61 1.19
N ARG A 221 14.74 -8.09 -0.01
CA ARG A 221 15.55 -9.10 -0.71
C ARG A 221 16.64 -8.43 -1.53
N GLU A 222 17.85 -8.98 -1.45
CA GLU A 222 19.00 -8.47 -2.18
C GLU A 222 18.79 -8.65 -3.69
N GLY A 223 19.06 -7.60 -4.46
CA GLY A 223 18.92 -7.61 -5.92
C GLY A 223 17.50 -7.86 -6.44
N SER A 224 16.46 -7.60 -5.65
CA SER A 224 15.07 -7.92 -6.02
C SER A 224 14.55 -7.15 -7.26
N TYR A 225 15.19 -6.05 -7.64
CA TYR A 225 14.88 -5.29 -8.84
C TYR A 225 15.77 -5.64 -10.04
N ALA A 226 16.89 -6.34 -9.81
CA ALA A 226 17.71 -6.87 -10.88
C ALA A 226 17.06 -8.06 -11.60
N ARG A 227 16.13 -8.74 -10.92
CA ARG A 227 15.40 -9.90 -11.45
C ARG A 227 13.91 -9.63 -11.38
N ASP A 228 13.28 -9.49 -12.52
CA ASP A 228 11.80 -9.43 -12.61
C ASP A 228 11.23 -10.85 -12.61
N ALA A 229 11.45 -11.56 -11.51
CA ALA A 229 10.94 -12.93 -11.31
C ALA A 229 9.72 -12.90 -10.39
N ALA A 230 8.64 -13.55 -10.82
CA ALA A 230 7.36 -13.60 -10.12
C ALA A 230 6.96 -15.00 -9.65
N SER A 231 7.89 -15.97 -9.67
CA SER A 231 7.58 -17.38 -9.35
C SER A 231 6.93 -17.58 -7.99
N GLU A 232 7.36 -16.83 -6.96
CA GLU A 232 6.73 -16.92 -5.63
C GLU A 232 5.31 -16.36 -5.63
N GLN A 233 5.04 -15.29 -6.38
CA GLN A 233 3.70 -14.77 -6.55
C GLN A 233 2.82 -15.74 -7.34
N GLU A 234 3.37 -16.38 -8.36
CA GLU A 234 2.69 -17.41 -9.17
C GLU A 234 2.29 -18.60 -8.30
N ASP A 235 3.21 -19.15 -7.52
CA ASP A 235 2.94 -20.25 -6.59
C ASP A 235 1.84 -19.90 -5.57
N LEU A 236 1.85 -18.65 -5.05
CA LEU A 236 0.82 -18.17 -4.12
C LEU A 236 -0.52 -17.95 -4.81
N MET A 237 -0.53 -17.44 -6.05
CA MET A 237 -1.76 -17.28 -6.83
C MET A 237 -2.39 -18.64 -7.15
N ASP A 238 -1.61 -19.65 -7.47
CA ASP A 238 -2.09 -21.02 -7.66
C ASP A 238 -2.66 -21.60 -6.36
N ALA A 239 -1.99 -21.36 -5.23
CA ALA A 239 -2.49 -21.78 -3.93
C ALA A 239 -3.78 -21.02 -3.50
N MET A 240 -4.03 -19.82 -4.03
CA MET A 240 -5.26 -19.05 -3.78
C MET A 240 -6.52 -19.62 -4.45
N ILE A 241 -6.39 -20.66 -5.27
CA ILE A 241 -7.54 -21.44 -5.75
C ILE A 241 -8.33 -22.03 -4.56
N ALA A 242 -7.62 -22.32 -3.45
CA ALA A 242 -8.24 -22.76 -2.18
C ALA A 242 -7.88 -21.75 -1.05
N PRO A 243 -8.49 -20.55 -1.05
CA PRO A 243 -8.05 -19.42 -0.21
C PRO A 243 -8.10 -19.73 1.28
N ASP A 244 -9.10 -20.45 1.76
CA ASP A 244 -9.22 -20.79 3.19
C ASP A 244 -8.18 -21.82 3.63
N ALA A 245 -7.86 -22.79 2.78
CA ALA A 245 -6.79 -23.74 3.06
C ALA A 245 -5.42 -23.05 3.11
N LEU A 246 -5.14 -22.13 2.18
CA LEU A 246 -3.94 -21.31 2.21
C LEU A 246 -3.86 -20.46 3.48
N ARG A 247 -4.96 -19.80 3.85
CA ARG A 247 -5.06 -18.97 5.06
C ARG A 247 -4.77 -19.77 6.31
N LEU A 248 -5.38 -20.94 6.45
CA LEU A 248 -5.12 -21.85 7.58
C LEU A 248 -3.67 -22.31 7.63
N LYS A 249 -3.09 -22.71 6.48
CA LYS A 249 -1.69 -23.11 6.38
C LYS A 249 -0.75 -22.00 6.83
N ILE A 250 -1.00 -20.75 6.42
CA ILE A 250 -0.20 -19.58 6.82
C ILE A 250 -0.33 -19.31 8.31
N LEU A 251 -1.55 -19.30 8.84
CA LEU A 251 -1.81 -19.02 10.27
C LEU A 251 -1.26 -20.12 11.18
N SER A 252 -1.31 -21.40 10.78
CA SER A 252 -0.73 -22.50 11.55
C SER A 252 0.81 -22.47 11.60
N ASN A 253 1.44 -21.79 10.62
CA ASN A 253 2.88 -21.59 10.55
C ASN A 253 3.28 -20.13 10.87
N ALA A 254 2.47 -19.42 11.63
CA ALA A 254 2.76 -18.05 12.04
C ALA A 254 3.29 -17.98 13.46
N ASP A 255 4.17 -17.01 13.70
CA ASP A 255 4.57 -16.64 15.06
C ASP A 255 3.56 -15.68 15.67
N ASP A 256 3.23 -15.90 16.93
CA ASP A 256 2.51 -14.90 17.72
C ASP A 256 3.40 -13.66 17.89
N PRO A 257 2.88 -12.48 17.58
CA PRO A 257 3.67 -11.26 17.73
C PRO A 257 4.02 -11.06 19.20
N SER A 258 5.33 -11.02 19.49
CA SER A 258 5.80 -10.75 20.84
C SER A 258 5.40 -9.34 21.29
N LEU A 259 4.48 -9.25 22.22
CA LEU A 259 4.12 -7.97 22.84
C LEU A 259 5.29 -7.46 23.70
N PRO A 260 5.59 -6.17 23.67
CA PRO A 260 6.65 -5.62 24.53
C PRO A 260 6.28 -5.75 26.00
N LYS A 261 7.26 -5.97 26.89
CA LYS A 261 7.06 -5.98 28.34
C LYS A 261 6.24 -4.75 28.78
N ARG A 262 5.33 -4.91 29.74
CA ARG A 262 4.36 -3.88 30.18
C ARG A 262 5.02 -2.50 30.45
N SER A 263 6.15 -2.48 31.14
CA SER A 263 6.89 -1.24 31.44
C SER A 263 7.39 -0.52 30.17
N ARG A 264 7.93 -1.29 29.22
CA ARG A 264 8.38 -0.77 27.90
C ARG A 264 7.21 -0.29 27.07
N TYR A 265 6.08 -1.01 27.09
CA TYR A 265 4.85 -0.61 26.41
C TYR A 265 4.35 0.72 26.95
N LEU A 266 4.15 0.86 28.26
CA LEU A 266 3.65 2.11 28.87
C LEU A 266 4.56 3.30 28.58
N LYS A 267 5.87 3.13 28.69
CA LYS A 267 6.83 4.18 28.32
C LYS A 267 6.72 4.60 26.86
N ARG A 268 6.60 3.65 25.94
CA ARG A 268 6.44 3.93 24.50
C ARG A 268 5.09 4.61 24.22
N ARG A 269 4.02 4.20 24.89
CA ARG A 269 2.69 4.77 24.76
C ARG A 269 2.65 6.23 25.22
N LEU A 270 3.28 6.52 26.35
CA LEU A 270 3.43 7.89 26.83
C LEU A 270 4.20 8.77 25.83
N LEU A 271 5.32 8.27 25.31
CA LEU A 271 6.09 8.99 24.29
C LEU A 271 5.27 9.22 23.01
N ALA A 272 4.46 8.26 22.61
CA ALA A 272 3.55 8.41 21.46
C ALA A 272 2.51 9.51 21.72
N ALA A 273 1.93 9.56 22.90
CA ALA A 273 1.03 10.63 23.30
C ALA A 273 1.68 12.02 23.25
N LEU A 274 2.98 12.11 23.53
CA LEU A 274 3.79 13.33 23.38
C LEU A 274 4.24 13.60 21.93
N GLY A 275 3.78 12.83 20.96
CA GLY A 275 4.10 13.02 19.55
C GLY A 275 5.39 12.34 19.06
N ILE A 276 5.99 11.47 19.87
CA ILE A 276 7.21 10.74 19.53
C ILE A 276 6.82 9.35 19.01
N HIS A 277 6.87 9.16 17.69
CA HIS A 277 6.59 7.87 17.08
C HIS A 277 7.56 6.80 17.58
N PRO A 278 7.08 5.68 18.19
CA PRO A 278 7.94 4.66 18.79
C PRO A 278 8.96 4.07 17.81
N ARG A 279 8.51 3.77 16.59
CA ARG A 279 9.34 3.20 15.52
C ARG A 279 10.35 4.22 14.99
N ALA A 280 9.91 5.45 14.68
CA ALA A 280 10.80 6.52 14.23
C ALA A 280 11.88 6.83 15.26
N ARG A 281 11.59 6.72 16.57
CA ARG A 281 12.58 6.90 17.64
C ARG A 281 13.71 5.87 17.58
N GLU A 282 13.38 4.60 17.27
CA GLU A 282 14.39 3.54 17.14
C GLU A 282 15.26 3.80 15.90
N PHE A 283 14.66 4.14 14.78
CA PHE A 283 15.38 4.46 13.55
C PHE A 283 16.23 5.74 13.67
N ARG A 284 15.72 6.80 14.34
CA ARG A 284 16.46 8.04 14.57
C ARG A 284 17.81 7.83 15.30
N ARG A 285 17.92 6.81 16.11
CA ARG A 285 19.19 6.47 16.80
C ARG A 285 20.23 5.89 15.86
N ARG A 286 19.82 5.28 14.76
CA ARG A 286 20.68 4.55 13.82
C ARG A 286 20.83 5.24 12.48
N TYR A 287 19.83 6.03 12.08
CA TYR A 287 19.73 6.57 10.73
C TYR A 287 19.35 8.06 10.75
N ARG A 288 19.79 8.78 9.72
CA ARG A 288 19.26 10.10 9.38
C ARG A 288 17.90 9.94 8.67
N ARG A 289 17.15 11.04 8.52
CA ARG A 289 15.91 11.03 7.73
C ARG A 289 16.21 10.52 6.31
N GLY A 290 15.36 9.69 5.77
CA GLY A 290 15.52 9.08 4.43
C GLY A 290 16.55 7.97 4.33
N ALA A 291 17.51 7.85 5.28
CA ALA A 291 18.58 6.87 5.19
C ALA A 291 18.08 5.42 5.19
N PHE A 292 16.96 5.15 5.84
CA PHE A 292 16.35 3.81 5.81
C PHE A 292 15.89 3.43 4.40
N ILE A 293 15.23 4.34 3.69
CA ILE A 293 14.79 4.10 2.30
C ILE A 293 16.00 4.02 1.37
N ALA A 294 17.03 4.87 1.57
CA ALA A 294 18.26 4.78 0.80
C ALA A 294 18.95 3.40 0.98
N LEU A 295 18.97 2.86 2.20
CA LEU A 295 19.49 1.52 2.47
C LEU A 295 18.67 0.43 1.77
N LEU A 296 17.33 0.52 1.81
CA LEU A 296 16.46 -0.41 1.09
C LEU A 296 16.67 -0.35 -0.42
N ARG A 297 16.81 0.85 -1.01
CA ARG A 297 17.11 1.02 -2.44
C ARG A 297 18.43 0.35 -2.82
N LYS A 298 19.50 0.60 -2.04
CA LYS A 298 20.79 -0.08 -2.25
C LYS A 298 20.65 -1.60 -2.20
N LYS A 299 19.91 -2.13 -1.25
CA LYS A 299 19.68 -3.58 -1.11
C LYS A 299 18.91 -4.16 -2.30
N ARG A 300 18.03 -3.38 -2.90
CA ARG A 300 17.24 -3.76 -4.10
C ARG A 300 18.01 -3.63 -5.40
N ASP A 301 19.23 -3.15 -5.38
CA ASP A 301 20.03 -2.78 -6.56
C ASP A 301 19.39 -1.65 -7.38
N LEU A 302 18.80 -0.69 -6.69
CA LEU A 302 18.27 0.52 -7.27
C LEU A 302 19.27 1.67 -7.16
N PRO A 303 19.29 2.61 -8.12
CA PRO A 303 20.10 3.82 -8.05
C PRO A 303 19.83 4.60 -6.75
N ALA A 304 20.75 5.48 -6.36
CA ALA A 304 20.51 6.42 -5.27
C ALA A 304 19.19 7.19 -5.48
N MET A 305 18.62 7.72 -4.38
CA MET A 305 17.44 8.59 -4.52
C MET A 305 17.78 9.72 -5.49
N PRO A 306 16.95 9.96 -6.51
CA PRO A 306 17.17 11.08 -7.41
C PRO A 306 17.16 12.38 -6.59
N GLU A 307 18.10 13.26 -6.87
CA GLU A 307 18.02 14.64 -6.38
C GLU A 307 16.76 15.26 -6.99
N ARG A 308 15.93 15.86 -6.15
CA ARG A 308 14.70 16.50 -6.62
C ARG A 308 15.05 17.77 -7.34
N GLU A 309 14.85 17.78 -8.64
CA GLU A 309 14.91 19.02 -9.40
C GLU A 309 13.85 20.02 -8.88
N PRO A 310 14.21 21.32 -8.84
CA PRO A 310 13.24 22.37 -8.61
C PRO A 310 12.15 22.27 -9.69
N GLY A 311 10.93 22.01 -9.35
CA GLY A 311 9.83 21.79 -10.31
C GLY A 311 9.13 20.44 -10.19
N VAL A 312 9.77 19.42 -9.63
CA VAL A 312 9.09 18.12 -9.36
C VAL A 312 7.91 18.31 -8.45
N GLU A 313 7.99 19.16 -7.42
CA GLU A 313 6.83 19.46 -6.56
C GLU A 313 5.72 20.22 -7.31
N ALA A 314 6.07 21.14 -8.21
CA ALA A 314 5.11 21.82 -9.08
C ALA A 314 4.44 20.83 -10.06
N LEU A 315 5.22 19.89 -10.61
CA LEU A 315 4.71 18.82 -11.46
C LEU A 315 3.72 17.92 -10.67
N LEU A 316 4.11 17.48 -9.48
CA LEU A 316 3.24 16.69 -8.60
C LEU A 316 1.97 17.45 -8.21
N ALA A 317 2.05 18.76 -7.99
CA ALA A 317 0.90 19.61 -7.73
C ALA A 317 -0.05 19.65 -8.95
N ARG A 318 0.46 19.68 -10.18
CA ARG A 318 -0.35 19.61 -11.42
C ARG A 318 -1.10 18.29 -11.53
N TYR A 319 -0.45 17.15 -11.24
CA TYR A 319 -1.11 15.84 -11.23
C TYR A 319 -2.17 15.74 -10.13
N ARG A 320 -1.91 16.28 -8.92
CA ARG A 320 -2.90 16.35 -7.83
C ARG A 320 -4.12 17.18 -8.20
N ALA A 321 -3.92 18.30 -8.93
CA ALA A 321 -4.99 19.21 -9.33
C ALA A 321 -5.85 18.70 -10.52
N GLY A 322 -5.57 17.53 -11.06
CA GLY A 322 -6.32 16.99 -12.19
C GLY A 322 -5.91 17.56 -13.56
N ASN A 323 -4.97 18.51 -13.60
CA ASN A 323 -4.56 19.24 -14.80
C ASN A 323 -3.42 18.55 -15.58
N GLY A 324 -2.97 17.39 -15.15
CA GLY A 324 -2.01 16.57 -15.90
C GLY A 324 -2.77 15.64 -16.83
N LYS A 325 -2.81 15.94 -18.15
CA LYS A 325 -3.07 14.90 -19.15
C LYS A 325 -1.85 13.96 -19.17
N PRO A 326 -2.06 12.64 -19.42
CA PRO A 326 -0.96 11.72 -19.65
C PRO A 326 -0.10 12.17 -20.82
#